data_fd91b8781b2c0a0038d31063381ebf4e
#
_entry.id   fd91b8781b2c0a0038d31063381ebf4e
#
_cell.length_a   1.000
_cell.length_b   1.000
_cell.length_c   1.000
_cell.angle_alpha   90.00
_cell.angle_beta   90.00
_cell.angle_gamma   90.00
#
_symmetry.space_group_name_H-M   'P 1'
#
loop_
_entity.id
_entity.type
_entity.pdbx_description
1 polymer ?
#
loop_
_entity_poly.entity_id
_entity_poly.type
_entity_poly.pdbx_seq_one_letter_code
_entity_poly.pdbx_strand_id
1 'polypeptide(L)'
;PDIGRGLQGTTPGLSVVIPSGEIGSDPTIKVRGQIGSIDGSSTPLILLDNVEIPSIQMVNPDDVESITVLKDAASASIYGAKAAFGVVLITSKKGAKSEKVEVSYSGNFSWQNISKKMEMARVDGIQYRIDALKRAKGTLYGAFWYVDETSLERAKEWDKTWGGKLGVNDPFVYGRDWYVDASNRKFSIRTFDPYDYMIREWAPSQTHNISLSGRSGKTVFNVGLGYLDQNGLMKLAKHDDFRRWNGSIRLSTEINKYITARAGANYSKRNKRYAYATNSTTADPWLYLYRWDSTYPIGYDENGNEMRSPASEIHQANTANKENNYLSFNVGATLQITKDWKFDIDYTYAGEDQIWKKNGTKFTAADTWTSPVKRLDGNGNQIYVNNMGEVVSAGTEGAMPAYGLSYRQYTADGANPDHIRREVTNAKRHTLNITTDYNWQIN
;
A
#
# COMPACT_ATOMS: atom_id res chain seq x y z
N PRO A 1 3.20 -9.08 11.29
CA PRO A 1 4.54 -8.49 11.35
C PRO A 1 5.38 -9.02 10.20
N ASP A 2 6.28 -8.16 9.71
CA ASP A 2 7.14 -8.49 8.60
C ASP A 2 8.60 -8.39 9.11
N ILE A 3 9.47 -9.25 8.61
CA ILE A 3 10.89 -9.34 9.02
C ILE A 3 11.58 -7.97 8.83
N GLY A 4 11.27 -7.26 7.74
CA GLY A 4 11.84 -5.95 7.47
C GLY A 4 11.56 -4.95 8.58
N ARG A 5 10.33 -4.91 9.09
CA ARG A 5 9.97 -4.06 10.24
C ARG A 5 10.68 -4.48 11.51
N GLY A 6 10.84 -5.78 11.72
CA GLY A 6 11.59 -6.31 12.85
C GLY A 6 13.09 -5.95 12.83
N LEU A 7 13.65 -5.71 11.65
CA LEU A 7 15.04 -5.28 11.49
C LEU A 7 15.28 -3.79 11.71
N GLN A 8 14.20 -2.99 11.69
CA GLN A 8 14.32 -1.54 11.84
C GLN A 8 14.90 -1.17 13.21
N GLY A 9 16.04 -0.47 13.23
CA GLY A 9 16.72 -0.05 14.44
C GLY A 9 17.48 -1.15 15.22
N THR A 10 17.45 -2.42 14.77
CA THR A 10 18.11 -3.53 15.46
C THR A 10 19.56 -3.74 15.06
N THR A 11 19.93 -3.33 13.85
CA THR A 11 21.26 -3.57 13.29
C THR A 11 21.93 -2.24 12.90
N PRO A 12 23.07 -1.84 13.52
CA PRO A 12 23.78 -0.62 13.13
C PRO A 12 24.17 -0.63 11.65
N GLY A 13 23.91 0.48 10.94
CA GLY A 13 24.22 0.61 9.51
C GLY A 13 23.24 -0.09 8.57
N LEU A 14 22.14 -0.64 9.09
CA LEU A 14 20.99 -1.10 8.31
C LEU A 14 19.87 -0.05 8.42
N SER A 15 19.47 0.52 7.29
CA SER A 15 18.29 1.39 7.20
C SER A 15 17.14 0.61 6.55
N VAL A 16 16.03 0.52 7.25
CA VAL A 16 14.81 -0.07 6.74
C VAL A 16 13.74 1.04 6.72
N VAL A 17 13.29 1.37 5.53
CA VAL A 17 12.27 2.40 5.30
C VAL A 17 11.04 1.74 4.69
N ILE A 18 9.89 2.05 5.26
CA ILE A 18 8.60 1.68 4.67
C ILE A 18 8.10 2.91 3.92
N PRO A 19 8.22 2.94 2.59
CA PRO A 19 8.03 4.17 1.82
C PRO A 19 6.58 4.65 1.78
N SER A 20 5.63 3.77 2.05
CA SER A 20 4.21 4.11 2.06
C SER A 20 3.46 3.36 3.16
N GLY A 21 2.31 3.88 3.58
CA GLY A 21 1.36 3.16 4.44
C GLY A 21 0.60 2.04 3.73
N GLU A 22 0.92 1.79 2.48
CA GLU A 22 0.26 0.82 1.63
C GLU A 22 0.56 -0.61 2.08
N ILE A 23 -0.51 -1.39 2.29
CA ILE A 23 -0.39 -2.78 2.72
C ILE A 23 0.32 -3.64 1.67
N GLY A 24 1.11 -4.63 2.13
CA GLY A 24 1.83 -5.55 1.25
C GLY A 24 2.97 -4.92 0.45
N SER A 25 3.35 -3.67 0.74
CA SER A 25 4.54 -3.05 0.16
C SER A 25 5.79 -3.61 0.78
N ASP A 26 6.79 -3.93 -0.06
CA ASP A 26 8.09 -4.37 0.41
C ASP A 26 8.83 -3.21 1.09
N PRO A 27 9.48 -3.44 2.24
CA PRO A 27 10.33 -2.44 2.85
C PRO A 27 11.56 -2.17 1.96
N THR A 28 11.96 -0.91 1.87
CA THR A 28 13.24 -0.54 1.25
C THR A 28 14.35 -0.74 2.26
N ILE A 29 15.23 -1.66 1.96
CA ILE A 29 16.39 -1.99 2.81
C ILE A 29 17.64 -1.38 2.19
N LYS A 30 18.44 -0.66 3.00
CA LYS A 30 19.73 -0.07 2.59
C LYS A 30 20.79 -0.39 3.62
N VAL A 31 21.96 -0.78 3.16
CA VAL A 31 23.13 -1.05 4.01
C VAL A 31 24.11 0.12 3.85
N ARG A 32 24.57 0.70 4.98
CA ARG A 32 25.49 1.87 5.04
C ARG A 32 25.00 3.12 4.31
N GLY A 33 23.68 3.33 4.22
CA GLY A 33 23.08 4.47 3.53
C GLY A 33 23.05 4.30 2.01
N GLN A 34 22.82 5.41 1.31
CA GLN A 34 22.78 5.40 -0.15
C GLN A 34 24.19 5.62 -0.69
N ILE A 35 24.81 4.57 -1.19
CA ILE A 35 26.09 4.67 -1.88
C ILE A 35 25.82 4.56 -3.36
N GLY A 36 26.02 5.65 -4.08
CA GLY A 36 26.21 5.71 -5.53
C GLY A 36 25.01 5.40 -6.40
N SER A 37 25.26 5.44 -7.61
CA SER A 37 24.57 5.20 -8.87
C SER A 37 23.21 5.89 -9.08
N ILE A 38 23.25 6.74 -10.06
CA ILE A 38 22.14 7.57 -10.52
C ILE A 38 21.02 6.72 -11.13
N ASP A 39 21.28 5.51 -11.61
CA ASP A 39 20.33 4.69 -12.40
C ASP A 39 20.14 3.23 -11.92
N GLY A 40 20.63 2.85 -10.75
CA GLY A 40 20.54 1.48 -10.26
C GLY A 40 19.85 1.35 -8.89
N SER A 41 19.17 0.21 -8.66
CA SER A 41 18.67 -0.10 -7.34
C SER A 41 19.84 -0.32 -6.39
N SER A 42 19.92 0.46 -5.32
CA SER A 42 20.91 0.28 -4.24
C SER A 42 20.40 -0.70 -3.17
N THR A 43 19.65 -1.73 -3.58
CA THR A 43 19.12 -2.75 -2.68
C THR A 43 20.17 -3.80 -2.39
N PRO A 44 20.34 -4.23 -1.13
CA PRO A 44 21.24 -5.31 -0.79
C PRO A 44 20.73 -6.65 -1.38
N LEU A 45 21.65 -7.57 -1.58
CA LEU A 45 21.33 -8.94 -1.95
C LEU A 45 20.68 -9.64 -0.73
N ILE A 46 19.49 -10.18 -0.89
CA ILE A 46 18.78 -10.91 0.18
C ILE A 46 18.89 -12.41 -0.10
N LEU A 47 19.46 -13.14 0.84
CA LEU A 47 19.64 -14.57 0.73
C LEU A 47 18.89 -15.31 1.86
N LEU A 48 18.13 -16.33 1.50
CA LEU A 48 17.55 -17.31 2.42
C LEU A 48 18.31 -18.63 2.24
N ASP A 49 19.01 -19.07 3.29
CA ASP A 49 19.83 -20.28 3.25
C ASP A 49 20.78 -20.30 2.02
N ASN A 50 21.48 -19.19 1.77
CA ASN A 50 22.38 -18.94 0.63
C ASN A 50 21.70 -18.89 -0.76
N VAL A 51 20.37 -18.84 -0.83
CA VAL A 51 19.62 -18.71 -2.07
C VAL A 51 19.01 -17.31 -2.15
N GLU A 52 19.24 -16.62 -3.27
CA GLU A 52 18.66 -15.30 -3.51
C GLU A 52 17.15 -15.36 -3.57
N ILE A 53 16.49 -14.51 -2.77
CA ILE A 53 15.04 -14.30 -2.77
C ILE A 53 14.72 -12.87 -3.18
N PRO A 54 13.65 -12.66 -3.99
CA PRO A 54 13.32 -11.32 -4.51
C PRO A 54 12.75 -10.38 -3.44
N SER A 55 12.23 -10.89 -2.33
CA SER A 55 11.61 -10.09 -1.29
C SER A 55 11.75 -10.75 0.08
N ILE A 56 12.10 -9.96 1.09
CA ILE A 56 12.16 -10.42 2.48
C ILE A 56 10.78 -10.85 3.02
N GLN A 57 9.70 -10.35 2.43
CA GLN A 57 8.33 -10.73 2.80
C GLN A 57 7.97 -12.17 2.41
N MET A 58 8.80 -12.84 1.59
CA MET A 58 8.60 -14.25 1.23
C MET A 58 8.92 -15.20 2.38
N VAL A 59 9.63 -14.72 3.39
CA VAL A 59 10.06 -15.52 4.55
C VAL A 59 9.09 -15.31 5.70
N ASN A 60 8.67 -16.41 6.33
CA ASN A 60 7.94 -16.35 7.59
C ASN A 60 8.90 -15.99 8.73
N PRO A 61 8.66 -14.91 9.50
CA PRO A 61 9.52 -14.56 10.65
C PRO A 61 9.74 -15.70 11.64
N ASP A 62 8.71 -16.52 11.87
CA ASP A 62 8.78 -17.63 12.84
C ASP A 62 9.69 -18.78 12.39
N ASP A 63 10.01 -18.85 11.09
CA ASP A 63 10.94 -19.85 10.53
C ASP A 63 12.40 -19.38 10.54
N VAL A 64 12.68 -18.16 10.98
CA VAL A 64 14.02 -17.57 10.99
C VAL A 64 14.76 -17.94 12.27
N GLU A 65 15.99 -18.48 12.12
CA GLU A 65 16.93 -18.71 13.22
C GLU A 65 17.78 -17.46 13.48
N SER A 66 18.33 -16.87 12.40
CA SER A 66 19.19 -15.70 12.50
C SER A 66 19.18 -14.86 11.23
N ILE A 67 19.52 -13.58 11.38
CA ILE A 67 19.73 -12.67 10.26
C ILE A 67 21.09 -12.00 10.45
N THR A 68 21.94 -12.13 9.45
CA THR A 68 23.29 -11.54 9.42
C THR A 68 23.36 -10.54 8.28
N VAL A 69 23.89 -9.33 8.56
CA VAL A 69 24.07 -8.30 7.54
C VAL A 69 25.56 -8.13 7.24
N LEU A 70 25.98 -8.53 6.04
CA LEU A 70 27.35 -8.31 5.57
C LEU A 70 27.46 -6.91 4.97
N LYS A 71 28.23 -6.07 5.65
CA LYS A 71 28.37 -4.65 5.30
C LYS A 71 29.66 -4.37 4.57
N ASP A 72 30.68 -5.21 4.79
CA ASP A 72 32.03 -4.99 4.29
C ASP A 72 32.22 -5.65 2.94
N ALA A 73 32.93 -4.97 2.04
CA ALA A 73 33.24 -5.50 0.71
C ALA A 73 33.98 -6.85 0.78
N ALA A 74 34.87 -7.03 1.79
CA ALA A 74 35.58 -8.28 1.96
C ALA A 74 34.64 -9.45 2.30
N SER A 75 33.71 -9.27 3.23
CA SER A 75 32.75 -10.32 3.61
C SER A 75 31.68 -10.56 2.53
N ALA A 76 31.35 -9.53 1.74
CA ALA A 76 30.38 -9.63 0.67
C ALA A 76 30.98 -10.15 -0.65
N SER A 77 32.29 -10.15 -0.81
CA SER A 77 33.01 -10.48 -2.05
C SER A 77 32.72 -11.88 -2.61
N ILE A 78 32.45 -12.84 -1.73
CA ILE A 78 32.10 -14.22 -2.12
C ILE A 78 30.79 -14.31 -2.92
N TYR A 79 29.94 -13.28 -2.84
CA TYR A 79 28.66 -13.19 -3.58
C TYR A 79 28.74 -12.37 -4.86
N GLY A 80 29.97 -11.91 -5.23
CA GLY A 80 30.26 -11.20 -6.48
C GLY A 80 29.61 -9.82 -6.58
N ALA A 81 29.46 -9.33 -7.81
CA ALA A 81 28.98 -7.96 -8.08
C ALA A 81 27.58 -7.65 -7.53
N LYS A 82 26.72 -8.64 -7.38
CA LYS A 82 25.37 -8.46 -6.80
C LYS A 82 25.39 -8.02 -5.33
N ALA A 83 26.49 -8.28 -4.63
CA ALA A 83 26.67 -7.91 -3.23
C ALA A 83 27.27 -6.51 -3.02
N ALA A 84 27.43 -5.72 -4.09
CA ALA A 84 28.04 -4.38 -4.02
C ALA A 84 27.35 -3.44 -3.02
N PHE A 85 26.06 -3.63 -2.78
CA PHE A 85 25.25 -2.84 -1.83
C PHE A 85 25.03 -3.56 -0.48
N GLY A 86 25.83 -4.59 -0.17
CA GLY A 86 25.71 -5.41 1.01
C GLY A 86 24.85 -6.66 0.80
N VAL A 87 24.85 -7.52 1.82
CA VAL A 87 24.11 -8.79 1.79
C VAL A 87 23.33 -8.95 3.09
N VAL A 88 22.08 -9.36 2.99
CA VAL A 88 21.24 -9.78 4.11
C VAL A 88 21.11 -11.30 4.05
N LEU A 89 21.77 -12.00 4.95
CA LEU A 89 21.73 -13.45 5.08
C LEU A 89 20.64 -13.82 6.08
N ILE A 90 19.67 -14.56 5.65
CA ILE A 90 18.61 -15.12 6.48
C ILE A 90 18.86 -16.62 6.60
N THR A 91 19.05 -17.10 7.83
CA THR A 91 19.20 -18.53 8.11
C THR A 91 17.90 -19.04 8.70
N SER A 92 17.34 -20.08 8.08
CA SER A 92 16.13 -20.73 8.58
C SER A 92 16.45 -21.67 9.75
N LYS A 93 15.44 -21.89 10.61
CA LYS A 93 15.52 -22.85 11.71
C LYS A 93 15.80 -24.26 11.17
N LYS A 94 16.81 -24.89 11.74
CA LYS A 94 17.07 -26.32 11.57
C LYS A 94 16.14 -27.07 12.51
N GLY A 95 15.76 -28.30 12.15
CA GLY A 95 14.90 -29.12 13.01
C GLY A 95 15.50 -29.34 14.41
N ALA A 96 14.62 -29.56 15.39
CA ALA A 96 15.04 -29.84 16.75
C ALA A 96 15.87 -31.14 16.80
N LYS A 97 16.92 -31.17 17.66
CA LYS A 97 17.72 -32.36 17.88
C LYS A 97 17.03 -33.40 18.77
N SER A 98 15.89 -33.02 19.37
CA SER A 98 15.06 -33.86 20.23
C SER A 98 14.35 -34.94 19.42
N GLU A 99 14.31 -36.16 19.93
CA GLU A 99 13.49 -37.24 19.33
C GLU A 99 11.97 -37.01 19.48
N LYS A 100 11.60 -36.06 20.34
CA LYS A 100 10.20 -35.64 20.48
C LYS A 100 9.86 -34.63 19.39
N VAL A 101 8.72 -34.83 18.76
CA VAL A 101 8.15 -33.85 17.82
C VAL A 101 7.61 -32.69 18.62
N GLU A 102 8.08 -31.51 18.31
CA GLU A 102 7.60 -30.24 18.88
C GLU A 102 6.67 -29.56 17.90
N VAL A 103 5.48 -29.21 18.36
CA VAL A 103 4.48 -28.43 17.61
C VAL A 103 4.35 -27.08 18.30
N SER A 104 4.54 -26.01 17.53
CA SER A 104 4.36 -24.64 18.02
C SER A 104 3.31 -23.95 17.14
N TYR A 105 2.41 -23.25 17.80
CA TYR A 105 1.45 -22.35 17.15
C TYR A 105 1.59 -20.94 17.75
N SER A 106 1.66 -19.95 16.87
CA SER A 106 1.55 -18.53 17.23
C SER A 106 0.44 -17.85 16.45
N GLY A 107 -0.40 -17.10 17.14
CA GLY A 107 -1.46 -16.29 16.57
C GLY A 107 -1.36 -14.85 17.02
N ASN A 108 -1.52 -13.89 16.12
CA ASN A 108 -1.55 -12.48 16.45
C ASN A 108 -2.72 -11.80 15.74
N PHE A 109 -3.49 -11.05 16.51
CA PHE A 109 -4.54 -10.16 16.03
C PHE A 109 -4.14 -8.73 16.35
N SER A 110 -4.20 -7.86 15.36
CA SER A 110 -3.81 -6.47 15.50
C SER A 110 -4.75 -5.57 14.70
N TRP A 111 -4.83 -4.33 15.14
CA TRP A 111 -5.55 -3.26 14.45
C TRP A 111 -4.57 -2.14 14.20
N GLN A 112 -4.56 -1.65 12.97
CA GLN A 112 -3.72 -0.53 12.59
C GLN A 112 -4.57 0.69 12.27
N ASN A 113 -4.04 1.86 12.57
CA ASN A 113 -4.60 3.15 12.22
C ASN A 113 -3.50 4.08 11.70
N ILE A 114 -3.89 5.26 11.26
CA ILE A 114 -2.94 6.31 10.89
C ILE A 114 -2.35 6.90 12.18
N SER A 115 -1.03 6.78 12.35
CA SER A 115 -0.33 7.27 13.55
C SER A 115 -0.40 8.78 13.73
N LYS A 116 -0.51 9.53 12.63
CA LYS A 116 -0.67 10.98 12.64
C LYS A 116 -1.63 11.39 11.54
N LYS A 117 -2.84 11.75 11.92
CA LYS A 117 -3.82 12.37 11.02
C LYS A 117 -3.40 13.82 10.79
N MET A 118 -3.45 14.27 9.53
CA MET A 118 -3.29 15.70 9.22
C MET A 118 -4.59 16.43 9.59
N GLU A 119 -4.46 17.53 10.29
CA GLU A 119 -5.59 18.41 10.54
C GLU A 119 -5.89 19.22 9.28
N MET A 120 -7.14 19.19 8.84
CA MET A 120 -7.60 20.00 7.73
C MET A 120 -7.92 21.41 8.23
N ALA A 121 -7.33 22.40 7.59
CA ALA A 121 -7.61 23.80 7.86
C ALA A 121 -9.02 24.14 7.31
N ARG A 122 -10.02 24.11 8.16
CA ARG A 122 -11.42 24.45 7.84
C ARG A 122 -11.54 25.87 7.23
N VAL A 123 -12.32 26.74 7.86
CA VAL A 123 -12.51 28.15 7.47
C VAL A 123 -11.20 28.93 7.47
N ASP A 124 -10.28 28.65 8.38
CA ASP A 124 -8.94 29.25 8.41
C ASP A 124 -8.13 28.96 7.14
N GLY A 125 -8.36 27.82 6.49
CA GLY A 125 -7.76 27.50 5.19
C GLY A 125 -8.23 28.43 4.07
N ILE A 126 -9.49 28.87 4.11
CA ILE A 126 -10.03 29.86 3.16
C ILE A 126 -9.32 31.20 3.35
N GLN A 127 -9.20 31.66 4.60
CA GLN A 127 -8.48 32.89 4.94
C GLN A 127 -7.02 32.84 4.48
N TYR A 128 -6.33 31.74 4.77
CA TYR A 128 -4.95 31.53 4.32
C TYR A 128 -4.79 31.63 2.80
N ARG A 129 -5.71 31.00 2.04
CA ARG A 129 -5.70 31.05 0.56
C ARG A 129 -5.89 32.48 0.06
N ILE A 130 -6.85 33.24 0.62
CA ILE A 130 -7.09 34.64 0.27
C ILE A 130 -5.84 35.45 0.50
N ASP A 131 -5.20 35.34 1.67
CA ASP A 131 -4.01 36.09 2.03
C ASP A 131 -2.80 35.70 1.16
N ALA A 132 -2.64 34.43 0.86
CA ALA A 132 -1.59 33.94 -0.03
C ALA A 132 -1.74 34.49 -1.46
N LEU A 133 -2.96 34.53 -1.97
CA LEU A 133 -3.28 35.03 -3.30
C LEU A 133 -3.10 36.55 -3.41
N LYS A 134 -3.48 37.30 -2.38
CA LYS A 134 -3.21 38.76 -2.29
C LYS A 134 -1.70 39.03 -2.33
N ARG A 135 -0.92 38.27 -1.56
CA ARG A 135 0.55 38.41 -1.56
C ARG A 135 1.19 38.07 -2.90
N ALA A 136 0.69 37.01 -3.57
CA ALA A 136 1.18 36.59 -4.86
C ALA A 136 0.73 37.47 -6.02
N LYS A 137 -0.12 38.48 -5.79
CA LYS A 137 -0.82 39.24 -6.83
C LYS A 137 -1.49 38.39 -7.88
N GLY A 138 -1.90 37.20 -7.46
CA GLY A 138 -2.53 36.18 -8.31
C GLY A 138 -4.03 36.37 -8.39
N THR A 139 -4.62 35.74 -9.41
CA THR A 139 -6.06 35.54 -9.48
C THR A 139 -6.46 34.35 -8.62
N LEU A 140 -7.62 34.44 -7.98
CA LEU A 140 -8.17 33.49 -7.01
C LEU A 140 -8.59 32.16 -7.66
N TYR A 141 -7.65 31.42 -8.20
CA TYR A 141 -7.91 30.08 -8.75
C TYR A 141 -7.65 29.01 -7.70
N GLY A 142 -8.68 28.28 -7.35
CA GLY A 142 -8.53 26.97 -6.79
C GLY A 142 -9.33 26.04 -7.68
N ALA A 143 -8.68 25.16 -8.42
CA ALA A 143 -9.25 24.05 -9.19
C ALA A 143 -10.78 24.11 -9.39
N PHE A 144 -11.28 25.17 -10.05
CA PHE A 144 -12.70 25.43 -10.35
C PHE A 144 -13.60 25.86 -9.17
N TRP A 145 -13.08 25.96 -7.95
CA TRP A 145 -13.76 26.52 -6.78
C TRP A 145 -13.02 27.78 -6.34
N TYR A 146 -13.74 28.90 -6.34
CA TYR A 146 -13.19 30.20 -6.03
C TYR A 146 -13.27 30.49 -4.52
N VAL A 147 -12.45 31.39 -4.06
CA VAL A 147 -12.51 31.97 -2.71
C VAL A 147 -12.33 33.48 -2.81
N ASP A 148 -13.08 34.22 -1.98
CA ASP A 148 -12.97 35.65 -1.78
C ASP A 148 -13.48 35.99 -0.37
N GLU A 149 -13.41 37.26 0.00
CA GLU A 149 -13.86 37.74 1.31
C GLU A 149 -15.34 37.42 1.58
N THR A 150 -16.18 37.51 0.55
CA THR A 150 -17.60 37.17 0.67
C THR A 150 -17.80 35.70 0.97
N SER A 151 -17.08 34.83 0.28
CA SER A 151 -17.13 33.37 0.54
C SER A 151 -16.59 33.02 1.91
N LEU A 152 -15.58 33.73 2.40
CA LEU A 152 -15.04 33.55 3.76
C LEU A 152 -16.09 33.92 4.83
N GLU A 153 -16.75 35.07 4.71
CA GLU A 153 -17.78 35.45 5.68
C GLU A 153 -18.98 34.50 5.66
N ARG A 154 -19.40 34.06 4.48
CA ARG A 154 -20.42 33.01 4.35
C ARG A 154 -19.97 31.67 4.94
N ALA A 155 -18.71 31.30 4.78
CA ALA A 155 -18.18 30.06 5.35
C ALA A 155 -18.11 30.12 6.90
N LYS A 156 -17.79 31.27 7.47
CA LYS A 156 -17.85 31.49 8.93
C LYS A 156 -19.27 31.35 9.47
N GLU A 157 -20.26 31.92 8.77
CA GLU A 157 -21.68 31.81 9.16
C GLU A 157 -22.18 30.37 8.99
N TRP A 158 -21.74 29.71 7.92
CA TRP A 158 -22.04 28.28 7.70
C TRP A 158 -21.48 27.42 8.84
N ASP A 159 -20.22 27.62 9.21
CA ASP A 159 -19.56 26.85 10.29
C ASP A 159 -20.23 27.08 11.64
N LYS A 160 -20.64 28.31 11.94
CA LYS A 160 -21.40 28.65 13.14
C LYS A 160 -22.78 27.96 13.19
N THR A 161 -23.44 27.82 12.05
CA THR A 161 -24.80 27.30 11.96
C THR A 161 -24.82 25.78 11.85
N TRP A 162 -23.93 25.21 11.03
CA TRP A 162 -23.91 23.81 10.60
C TRP A 162 -22.68 23.04 11.02
N GLY A 163 -21.62 23.73 11.44
CA GLY A 163 -20.38 23.11 11.90
C GLY A 163 -20.63 22.09 13.01
N GLY A 164 -20.19 20.87 12.83
CA GLY A 164 -20.43 19.75 13.74
C GLY A 164 -21.84 19.15 13.73
N LYS A 165 -22.79 19.73 12.99
CA LYS A 165 -24.15 19.17 12.80
C LYS A 165 -24.28 18.37 11.53
N LEU A 166 -23.60 18.79 10.45
CA LEU A 166 -23.54 18.08 9.18
C LEU A 166 -22.26 17.28 9.11
N GLY A 167 -22.39 15.99 8.82
CA GLY A 167 -21.27 15.07 8.63
C GLY A 167 -20.87 14.94 7.17
N VAL A 168 -19.79 14.23 6.91
CA VAL A 168 -19.25 14.01 5.53
C VAL A 168 -20.22 13.29 4.59
N ASN A 169 -21.21 12.57 5.14
CA ASN A 169 -22.22 11.84 4.36
C ASN A 169 -23.48 12.68 4.06
N ASP A 170 -23.61 13.87 4.65
CA ASP A 170 -24.73 14.74 4.37
C ASP A 170 -24.58 15.37 2.99
N PRO A 171 -25.68 15.46 2.18
CA PRO A 171 -25.62 15.98 0.82
C PRO A 171 -25.06 17.41 0.74
N PHE A 172 -24.36 17.68 -0.35
CA PHE A 172 -23.84 19.01 -0.69
C PHE A 172 -24.90 19.77 -1.47
N VAL A 173 -25.53 20.74 -0.82
CA VAL A 173 -26.75 21.41 -1.27
C VAL A 173 -26.46 22.82 -1.79
N TYR A 174 -26.94 23.13 -3.00
CA TYR A 174 -26.86 24.48 -3.56
C TYR A 174 -27.67 25.48 -2.72
N GLY A 175 -27.11 26.66 -2.48
CA GLY A 175 -27.68 27.68 -1.59
C GLY A 175 -27.20 27.56 -0.16
N ARG A 176 -27.22 26.36 0.41
CA ARG A 176 -26.73 26.10 1.77
C ARG A 176 -25.22 25.94 1.85
N ASP A 177 -24.63 25.10 0.98
CA ASP A 177 -23.23 24.66 1.06
C ASP A 177 -22.33 25.31 0.00
N TRP A 178 -22.94 25.76 -1.09
CA TRP A 178 -22.26 26.42 -2.19
C TRP A 178 -23.19 27.35 -2.97
N TYR A 179 -22.58 28.27 -3.71
CA TYR A 179 -23.31 29.23 -4.53
C TYR A 179 -22.53 29.61 -5.79
N VAL A 180 -23.21 30.31 -6.69
CA VAL A 180 -22.65 30.84 -7.93
C VAL A 180 -22.84 32.37 -7.94
N ASP A 181 -21.79 33.10 -8.30
CA ASP A 181 -21.85 34.55 -8.43
C ASP A 181 -22.36 35.01 -9.81
N ALA A 182 -22.51 36.34 -9.98
CA ALA A 182 -22.94 36.93 -11.22
C ALA A 182 -22.00 36.66 -12.42
N SER A 183 -20.75 36.30 -12.15
CA SER A 183 -19.73 35.92 -13.15
C SER A 183 -19.72 34.43 -13.43
N ASN A 184 -20.71 33.66 -12.98
CA ASN A 184 -20.81 32.20 -13.12
C ASN A 184 -19.65 31.44 -12.45
N ARG A 185 -19.08 31.99 -11.38
CA ARG A 185 -18.01 31.36 -10.58
C ARG A 185 -18.62 30.62 -9.40
N LYS A 186 -18.10 29.40 -9.12
CA LYS A 186 -18.54 28.56 -8.01
C LYS A 186 -17.75 28.84 -6.73
N PHE A 187 -18.45 28.92 -5.61
CA PHE A 187 -17.87 29.08 -4.28
C PHE A 187 -18.43 28.01 -3.35
N SER A 188 -17.56 27.22 -2.73
CA SER A 188 -17.94 26.33 -1.65
C SER A 188 -17.72 27.04 -0.31
N ILE A 189 -18.75 27.05 0.52
CA ILE A 189 -18.73 27.62 1.87
C ILE A 189 -18.73 26.54 2.95
N ARG A 190 -19.00 25.29 2.58
CA ARG A 190 -18.81 24.11 3.42
C ARG A 190 -17.39 23.57 3.24
N THR A 191 -16.79 23.13 4.34
CA THR A 191 -15.48 22.50 4.34
C THR A 191 -15.59 21.00 4.60
N PHE A 192 -14.67 20.24 4.02
CA PHE A 192 -14.64 18.78 4.07
C PHE A 192 -13.32 18.28 4.64
N ASP A 193 -13.36 17.13 5.30
CA ASP A 193 -12.17 16.37 5.69
C ASP A 193 -12.14 15.07 4.88
N PRO A 194 -11.23 14.93 3.89
CA PRO A 194 -11.13 13.73 3.08
C PRO A 194 -10.74 12.49 3.89
N TYR A 195 -10.04 12.66 5.02
CA TYR A 195 -9.70 11.53 5.90
C TYR A 195 -10.95 10.88 6.49
N ASP A 196 -11.86 11.67 7.03
CA ASP A 196 -13.09 11.16 7.64
C ASP A 196 -13.97 10.43 6.62
N TYR A 197 -13.91 10.87 5.35
CA TYR A 197 -14.69 10.26 4.29
C TYR A 197 -14.03 9.00 3.72
N MET A 198 -12.72 9.01 3.46
CA MET A 198 -12.03 7.99 2.69
C MET A 198 -11.34 6.92 3.55
N ILE A 199 -10.98 7.24 4.79
CA ILE A 199 -10.13 6.40 5.62
C ILE A 199 -10.94 5.79 6.77
N ARG A 200 -10.77 4.49 6.98
CA ARG A 200 -11.30 3.83 8.18
C ARG A 200 -10.38 4.09 9.37
N GLU A 201 -10.97 4.23 10.54
CA GLU A 201 -10.22 4.49 11.76
C GLU A 201 -9.30 3.31 12.10
N TRP A 202 -9.80 2.09 11.99
CA TRP A 202 -9.07 0.88 12.33
C TRP A 202 -9.19 -0.17 11.22
N ALA A 203 -8.06 -0.76 10.84
CA ALA A 203 -8.00 -1.87 9.90
C ALA A 203 -7.46 -3.12 10.59
N PRO A 204 -8.21 -4.24 10.61
CA PRO A 204 -7.79 -5.47 11.26
C PRO A 204 -6.72 -6.20 10.44
N SER A 205 -5.85 -6.91 11.16
CA SER A 205 -4.86 -7.82 10.61
C SER A 205 -4.74 -9.04 11.52
N GLN A 206 -4.57 -10.21 10.93
CA GLN A 206 -4.32 -11.44 11.65
C GLN A 206 -3.16 -12.22 11.04
N THR A 207 -2.39 -12.86 11.91
CA THR A 207 -1.29 -13.73 11.51
C THR A 207 -1.39 -15.04 12.28
N HIS A 208 -1.21 -16.14 11.59
CA HIS A 208 -1.20 -17.48 12.17
C HIS A 208 0.02 -18.23 11.66
N ASN A 209 0.82 -18.80 12.57
CA ASN A 209 1.98 -19.59 12.22
C ASN A 209 1.93 -20.92 12.97
N ILE A 210 2.25 -21.99 12.26
CA ILE A 210 2.40 -23.33 12.82
C ILE A 210 3.78 -23.82 12.44
N SER A 211 4.54 -24.31 13.39
CA SER A 211 5.78 -25.00 13.13
C SER A 211 5.81 -26.39 13.76
N LEU A 212 6.39 -27.31 13.04
CA LEU A 212 6.59 -28.70 13.45
C LEU A 212 8.06 -29.02 13.30
N SER A 213 8.73 -29.38 14.37
CA SER A 213 10.16 -29.74 14.34
C SER A 213 10.42 -30.98 15.15
N GLY A 214 11.45 -31.72 14.77
CA GLY A 214 11.82 -32.93 15.48
C GLY A 214 12.91 -33.72 14.80
N ARG A 215 13.19 -34.89 15.41
CA ARG A 215 14.12 -35.89 14.90
C ARG A 215 13.45 -37.26 14.86
N SER A 216 13.71 -37.99 13.81
CA SER A 216 13.31 -39.37 13.68
C SER A 216 14.52 -40.18 13.22
N GLY A 217 15.11 -40.94 14.13
CA GLY A 217 16.36 -41.65 13.89
C GLY A 217 17.50 -40.67 13.52
N LYS A 218 18.02 -40.83 12.29
CA LYS A 218 19.08 -39.93 11.75
C LYS A 218 18.59 -38.71 11.01
N THR A 219 17.28 -38.54 10.89
CA THR A 219 16.66 -37.45 10.13
C THR A 219 16.13 -36.40 11.09
N VAL A 220 16.60 -35.17 10.91
CA VAL A 220 16.10 -33.97 11.56
C VAL A 220 15.19 -33.24 10.56
N PHE A 221 14.03 -32.76 11.01
CA PHE A 221 13.08 -32.05 10.15
C PHE A 221 12.54 -30.79 10.81
N ASN A 222 12.17 -29.84 9.97
CA ASN A 222 11.40 -28.64 10.32
C ASN A 222 10.38 -28.38 9.22
N VAL A 223 9.12 -28.12 9.61
CA VAL A 223 8.04 -27.72 8.72
C VAL A 223 7.39 -26.46 9.30
N GLY A 224 7.28 -25.43 8.49
CA GLY A 224 6.62 -24.18 8.86
C GLY A 224 5.46 -23.87 7.91
N LEU A 225 4.35 -23.38 8.46
CA LEU A 225 3.22 -22.83 7.74
C LEU A 225 2.84 -21.49 8.32
N GLY A 226 2.68 -20.49 7.47
CA GLY A 226 2.31 -19.13 7.88
C GLY A 226 1.17 -18.58 7.03
N TYR A 227 0.25 -17.88 7.68
CA TYR A 227 -0.83 -17.14 7.05
C TYR A 227 -0.89 -15.73 7.61
N LEU A 228 -1.00 -14.74 6.72
CA LEU A 228 -1.25 -13.34 7.05
C LEU A 228 -2.47 -12.86 6.25
N ASP A 229 -3.41 -12.23 6.93
CA ASP A 229 -4.52 -11.50 6.32
C ASP A 229 -4.53 -10.08 6.90
N GLN A 230 -4.39 -9.07 6.05
CA GLN A 230 -4.27 -7.68 6.44
C GLN A 230 -5.20 -6.83 5.59
N ASN A 231 -6.09 -6.09 6.25
CA ASN A 231 -6.93 -5.10 5.59
C ASN A 231 -6.23 -3.73 5.55
N GLY A 232 -6.46 -3.00 4.47
CA GLY A 232 -5.98 -1.63 4.32
C GLY A 232 -6.95 -0.61 4.92
N LEU A 233 -6.55 0.65 4.85
CA LEU A 233 -7.27 1.76 5.45
C LEU A 233 -8.26 2.44 4.50
N MET A 234 -8.28 2.09 3.19
CA MET A 234 -9.23 2.67 2.23
C MET A 234 -10.64 2.17 2.48
N LYS A 235 -11.48 3.03 3.09
CA LYS A 235 -12.85 2.71 3.49
C LYS A 235 -13.77 2.43 2.29
N LEU A 236 -13.56 3.18 1.20
CA LEU A 236 -14.47 3.18 0.04
C LEU A 236 -14.13 2.10 -0.99
N ALA A 237 -12.93 1.56 -0.98
CA ALA A 237 -12.53 0.52 -1.92
C ALA A 237 -13.32 -0.77 -1.70
N LYS A 238 -13.77 -1.40 -2.80
CA LYS A 238 -14.41 -2.73 -2.75
C LYS A 238 -13.50 -3.77 -2.11
N HIS A 239 -12.21 -3.67 -2.40
CA HIS A 239 -11.15 -4.45 -1.79
C HIS A 239 -9.93 -3.56 -1.56
N ASP A 240 -9.40 -3.65 -0.36
CA ASP A 240 -8.13 -3.08 0.04
C ASP A 240 -7.55 -4.05 1.07
N ASP A 241 -6.92 -5.13 0.58
CA ASP A 241 -6.43 -6.21 1.42
C ASP A 241 -5.16 -6.87 0.84
N PHE A 242 -4.38 -7.45 1.74
CA PHE A 242 -3.19 -8.21 1.44
C PHE A 242 -3.20 -9.53 2.18
N ARG A 243 -3.02 -10.64 1.45
CA ARG A 243 -2.92 -11.99 1.99
C ARG A 243 -1.61 -12.63 1.61
N ARG A 244 -1.04 -13.34 2.56
CA ARG A 244 0.19 -14.10 2.34
C ARG A 244 0.09 -15.48 2.96
N TRP A 245 0.47 -16.47 2.19
CA TRP A 245 0.71 -17.84 2.62
C TRP A 245 2.19 -18.13 2.48
N ASN A 246 2.78 -18.73 3.50
CA ASN A 246 4.15 -19.22 3.49
C ASN A 246 4.13 -20.70 3.87
N GLY A 247 4.97 -21.50 3.23
CA GLY A 247 5.25 -22.87 3.61
C GLY A 247 6.73 -23.15 3.49
N SER A 248 7.30 -23.83 4.45
CA SER A 248 8.70 -24.26 4.44
C SER A 248 8.82 -25.70 4.91
N ILE A 249 9.73 -26.44 4.30
CA ILE A 249 10.15 -27.75 4.78
C ILE A 249 11.67 -27.84 4.70
N ARG A 250 12.28 -28.39 5.73
CA ARG A 250 13.71 -28.67 5.84
C ARG A 250 13.90 -30.07 6.37
N LEU A 251 14.75 -30.83 5.69
CA LEU A 251 15.13 -32.17 6.05
C LEU A 251 16.65 -32.26 6.05
N SER A 252 17.22 -32.93 7.03
CA SER A 252 18.64 -33.24 7.09
C SER A 252 18.83 -34.65 7.65
N THR A 253 19.48 -35.52 6.91
CA THR A 253 19.66 -36.93 7.25
C THR A 253 21.13 -37.31 7.23
N GLU A 254 21.61 -37.85 8.33
CA GLU A 254 22.95 -38.48 8.42
C GLU A 254 22.89 -39.85 7.76
N ILE A 255 23.34 -39.95 6.51
CA ILE A 255 23.44 -41.23 5.81
C ILE A 255 24.44 -42.15 6.49
N ASN A 256 25.62 -41.60 6.75
CA ASN A 256 26.70 -42.23 7.51
C ASN A 256 27.60 -41.13 8.12
N LYS A 257 28.68 -41.51 8.78
CA LYS A 257 29.62 -40.59 9.44
C LYS A 257 30.34 -39.61 8.50
N TYR A 258 30.27 -39.86 7.18
CA TYR A 258 30.92 -39.01 6.17
C TYR A 258 29.94 -38.20 5.34
N ILE A 259 28.66 -38.58 5.31
CA ILE A 259 27.69 -38.01 4.38
C ILE A 259 26.41 -37.60 5.12
N THR A 260 26.09 -36.32 5.04
CA THR A 260 24.79 -35.75 5.45
C THR A 260 24.08 -35.23 4.24
N ALA A 261 22.90 -35.76 3.94
CA ALA A 261 22.03 -35.27 2.87
C ALA A 261 21.03 -34.24 3.41
N ARG A 262 20.74 -33.23 2.59
CA ARG A 262 19.78 -32.17 2.90
C ARG A 262 18.76 -32.02 1.78
N ALA A 263 17.53 -31.71 2.14
CA ALA A 263 16.49 -31.32 1.19
C ALA A 263 15.61 -30.24 1.82
N GLY A 264 15.12 -29.34 1.00
CA GLY A 264 14.25 -28.27 1.46
C GLY A 264 13.34 -27.75 0.34
N ALA A 265 12.25 -27.15 0.76
CA ALA A 265 11.37 -26.39 -0.13
C ALA A 265 10.84 -25.15 0.59
N ASN A 266 10.64 -24.07 -0.16
CA ASN A 266 9.93 -22.89 0.30
C ASN A 266 8.83 -22.53 -0.70
N TYR A 267 7.69 -22.18 -0.17
CA TYR A 267 6.56 -21.65 -0.93
C TYR A 267 6.11 -20.32 -0.31
N SER A 268 5.83 -19.34 -1.16
CA SER A 268 5.19 -18.09 -0.73
C SER A 268 4.19 -17.66 -1.80
N LYS A 269 2.95 -17.45 -1.39
CA LYS A 269 1.91 -16.84 -2.20
C LYS A 269 1.47 -15.53 -1.57
N ARG A 270 1.65 -14.44 -2.29
CA ARG A 270 1.22 -13.09 -1.88
C ARG A 270 0.13 -12.63 -2.83
N ASN A 271 -0.93 -12.09 -2.29
CA ASN A 271 -2.04 -11.56 -3.07
C ASN A 271 -2.46 -10.21 -2.49
N LYS A 272 -2.37 -9.15 -3.30
CA LYS A 272 -2.82 -7.80 -2.99
C LYS A 272 -3.99 -7.43 -3.86
N ARG A 273 -5.09 -7.00 -3.25
CA ARG A 273 -6.26 -6.47 -3.92
C ARG A 273 -6.46 -5.01 -3.54
N TYR A 274 -6.71 -4.17 -4.51
CA TYR A 274 -6.88 -2.73 -4.30
C TYR A 274 -7.74 -2.12 -5.40
N ALA A 275 -8.27 -0.91 -5.17
CA ALA A 275 -9.03 -0.17 -6.16
C ALA A 275 -8.13 0.26 -7.32
N TYR A 276 -8.47 -0.15 -8.54
CA TYR A 276 -7.77 0.29 -9.74
C TYR A 276 -8.43 1.55 -10.28
N ALA A 277 -8.13 2.68 -9.67
CA ALA A 277 -8.77 3.93 -10.01
C ALA A 277 -8.24 4.50 -11.31
N THR A 278 -6.95 4.71 -11.49
CA THR A 278 -6.39 5.17 -12.76
C THR A 278 -4.91 4.81 -12.92
N ASN A 279 -4.40 5.00 -14.14
CA ASN A 279 -2.97 5.10 -14.42
C ASN A 279 -2.48 6.54 -14.39
N SER A 280 -3.36 7.51 -14.19
CA SER A 280 -3.01 8.92 -14.17
C SER A 280 -2.60 9.36 -12.76
N THR A 281 -1.86 10.46 -12.70
CA THR A 281 -1.42 11.08 -11.45
C THR A 281 -2.56 11.54 -10.54
N THR A 282 -3.80 11.45 -11.00
CA THR A 282 -4.99 11.89 -10.26
C THR A 282 -5.59 10.85 -9.34
N ALA A 283 -5.07 9.62 -9.30
CA ALA A 283 -5.71 8.56 -8.55
C ALA A 283 -4.83 7.83 -7.54
N ASP A 284 -3.78 8.45 -7.09
CA ASP A 284 -3.17 8.04 -5.84
C ASP A 284 -4.02 8.59 -4.69
N PRO A 285 -4.85 7.76 -4.03
CA PRO A 285 -5.74 8.22 -2.98
C PRO A 285 -4.98 8.81 -1.79
N TRP A 286 -3.76 8.30 -1.51
CA TRP A 286 -2.91 8.81 -0.44
C TRP A 286 -2.37 10.20 -0.76
N LEU A 287 -1.97 10.42 -2.02
CA LEU A 287 -1.53 11.74 -2.49
C LEU A 287 -2.64 12.77 -2.36
N TYR A 288 -3.88 12.38 -2.66
CA TYR A 288 -5.01 13.30 -2.62
C TYR A 288 -5.56 13.56 -1.23
N LEU A 289 -5.23 12.78 -0.21
CA LEU A 289 -5.59 13.11 1.17
C LEU A 289 -5.03 14.46 1.61
N TYR A 290 -3.86 14.87 1.13
CA TYR A 290 -3.25 16.16 1.46
C TYR A 290 -3.23 17.19 0.33
N ARG A 291 -3.63 16.80 -0.88
CA ARG A 291 -3.82 17.71 -2.02
C ARG A 291 -5.26 18.15 -2.23
N TRP A 292 -6.21 17.45 -1.63
CA TRP A 292 -7.62 17.81 -1.73
C TRP A 292 -7.92 18.94 -0.79
N ASP A 293 -8.21 20.13 -1.35
CA ASP A 293 -8.51 21.32 -0.57
C ASP A 293 -9.81 21.14 0.23
N SER A 294 -9.86 21.69 1.43
CA SER A 294 -11.03 21.55 2.31
C SER A 294 -12.32 22.13 1.72
N THR A 295 -12.23 23.04 0.75
CA THR A 295 -13.40 23.59 0.03
C THR A 295 -13.81 22.76 -1.19
N TYR A 296 -13.04 21.70 -1.54
CA TYR A 296 -13.42 20.85 -2.65
C TYR A 296 -14.41 19.79 -2.17
N PRO A 297 -15.63 19.77 -2.77
CA PRO A 297 -16.68 18.89 -2.30
C PRO A 297 -16.33 17.42 -2.52
N ILE A 298 -16.74 16.59 -1.57
CA ILE A 298 -16.61 15.15 -1.58
C ILE A 298 -17.94 14.55 -1.07
N GLY A 299 -18.31 13.34 -1.50
CA GLY A 299 -19.55 12.71 -1.12
C GLY A 299 -20.64 12.86 -2.20
N TYR A 300 -21.83 13.23 -1.83
CA TYR A 300 -23.02 13.26 -2.71
C TYR A 300 -23.62 14.67 -2.82
N ASP A 301 -24.20 14.97 -3.97
CA ASP A 301 -25.04 16.17 -4.16
C ASP A 301 -26.46 15.94 -3.60
N GLU A 302 -27.30 16.97 -3.67
CA GLU A 302 -28.70 16.91 -3.22
C GLU A 302 -29.58 15.93 -4.02
N ASN A 303 -29.13 15.47 -5.19
CA ASN A 303 -29.83 14.51 -6.03
C ASN A 303 -29.34 13.07 -5.81
N GLY A 304 -28.41 12.85 -4.87
CA GLY A 304 -27.79 11.57 -4.60
C GLY A 304 -26.72 11.15 -5.61
N ASN A 305 -26.25 12.07 -6.46
CA ASN A 305 -25.14 11.81 -7.37
C ASN A 305 -23.82 11.97 -6.63
N GLU A 306 -22.93 11.00 -6.81
CA GLU A 306 -21.59 11.08 -6.25
C GLU A 306 -20.79 12.21 -6.91
N MET A 307 -20.14 13.05 -6.11
CA MET A 307 -19.36 14.16 -6.65
C MET A 307 -18.00 13.69 -7.12
N ARG A 308 -17.54 14.19 -8.27
CA ARG A 308 -16.24 13.85 -8.84
C ARG A 308 -15.12 14.24 -7.89
N SER A 309 -14.48 13.23 -7.35
CA SER A 309 -13.40 13.35 -6.38
C SER A 309 -12.57 12.06 -6.37
N PRO A 310 -11.41 12.01 -5.74
CA PRO A 310 -10.69 10.75 -5.53
C PRO A 310 -11.54 9.69 -4.84
N ALA A 311 -12.47 10.09 -3.99
CA ALA A 311 -13.38 9.18 -3.30
C ALA A 311 -14.35 8.48 -4.27
N SER A 312 -14.98 9.21 -5.20
CA SER A 312 -15.88 8.63 -6.18
C SER A 312 -15.15 7.67 -7.14
N GLU A 313 -13.91 8.00 -7.51
CA GLU A 313 -13.09 7.12 -8.34
C GLU A 313 -12.78 5.81 -7.63
N ILE A 314 -12.39 5.85 -6.35
CA ILE A 314 -12.08 4.65 -5.56
C ILE A 314 -13.32 3.82 -5.28
N HIS A 315 -14.42 4.44 -4.91
CA HIS A 315 -15.68 3.77 -4.58
C HIS A 315 -16.22 2.96 -5.77
N GLN A 316 -16.19 3.54 -6.97
CA GLN A 316 -16.67 2.90 -8.18
C GLN A 316 -15.61 2.04 -8.89
N ALA A 317 -14.35 2.10 -8.46
CA ALA A 317 -13.25 1.39 -9.09
C ALA A 317 -13.45 -0.12 -9.15
N ASN A 318 -13.01 -0.71 -10.26
CA ASN A 318 -12.80 -2.14 -10.33
C ASN A 318 -11.58 -2.55 -9.49
N THR A 319 -11.59 -3.80 -9.04
CA THR A 319 -10.51 -4.33 -8.22
C THR A 319 -9.34 -4.78 -9.10
N ALA A 320 -8.14 -4.25 -8.83
CA ALA A 320 -6.91 -4.84 -9.32
C ALA A 320 -6.43 -5.93 -8.37
N ASN A 321 -5.80 -6.95 -8.94
CA ASN A 321 -5.23 -8.08 -8.20
C ASN A 321 -3.78 -8.28 -8.63
N LYS A 322 -2.84 -8.16 -7.66
CA LYS A 322 -1.43 -8.46 -7.87
C LYS A 322 -1.07 -9.70 -7.06
N GLU A 323 -0.86 -10.80 -7.77
CA GLU A 323 -0.47 -12.09 -7.20
C GLU A 323 1.01 -12.34 -7.47
N ASN A 324 1.74 -12.81 -6.46
CA ASN A 324 3.12 -13.22 -6.57
C ASN A 324 3.27 -14.60 -5.92
N ASN A 325 3.67 -15.58 -6.72
CA ASN A 325 3.91 -16.96 -6.30
C ASN A 325 5.39 -17.25 -6.40
N TYR A 326 5.99 -17.69 -5.31
CA TYR A 326 7.39 -18.12 -5.25
C TYR A 326 7.47 -19.56 -4.77
N LEU A 327 8.26 -20.36 -5.46
CA LEU A 327 8.54 -21.75 -5.08
C LEU A 327 10.03 -22.03 -5.27
N SER A 328 10.66 -22.59 -4.26
CA SER A 328 12.04 -23.08 -4.37
C SER A 328 12.19 -24.49 -3.81
N PHE A 329 13.04 -25.26 -4.44
CA PHE A 329 13.49 -26.58 -4.00
C PHE A 329 15.01 -26.57 -3.87
N ASN A 330 15.50 -27.09 -2.77
CA ASN A 330 16.91 -27.22 -2.50
C ASN A 330 17.25 -28.68 -2.19
N VAL A 331 18.31 -29.17 -2.76
CA VAL A 331 18.93 -30.46 -2.40
C VAL A 331 20.43 -30.28 -2.23
N GLY A 332 20.99 -30.92 -1.25
CA GLY A 332 22.43 -30.77 -0.98
C GLY A 332 23.00 -31.91 -0.16
N ALA A 333 24.30 -31.93 -0.08
CA ALA A 333 25.05 -32.89 0.71
C ALA A 333 26.28 -32.23 1.32
N THR A 334 26.60 -32.61 2.57
CA THR A 334 27.88 -32.38 3.20
C THR A 334 28.69 -33.66 3.14
N LEU A 335 29.92 -33.59 2.62
CA LEU A 335 30.88 -34.66 2.57
C LEU A 335 32.00 -34.34 3.58
N GLN A 336 32.08 -35.09 4.67
CA GLN A 336 33.15 -34.98 5.69
C GLN A 336 34.31 -35.84 5.24
N ILE A 337 35.35 -35.23 4.66
CA ILE A 337 36.54 -35.96 4.16
C ILE A 337 37.44 -36.40 5.31
N THR A 338 37.74 -35.47 6.21
CA THR A 338 38.44 -35.71 7.46
C THR A 338 37.72 -34.97 8.59
N LYS A 339 38.13 -35.10 9.84
CA LYS A 339 37.55 -34.32 10.96
C LYS A 339 37.69 -32.81 10.76
N ASP A 340 38.67 -32.36 9.98
CA ASP A 340 39.00 -30.94 9.77
C ASP A 340 38.66 -30.43 8.36
N TRP A 341 38.20 -31.32 7.46
CA TRP A 341 37.94 -30.99 6.06
C TRP A 341 36.59 -31.48 5.60
N LYS A 342 35.77 -30.58 5.12
CA LYS A 342 34.45 -30.87 4.54
C LYS A 342 34.18 -30.16 3.22
N PHE A 343 33.32 -30.74 2.42
CA PHE A 343 32.70 -30.16 1.24
C PHE A 343 31.20 -30.05 1.41
N ASP A 344 30.63 -28.93 1.02
CA ASP A 344 29.19 -28.72 0.89
C ASP A 344 28.86 -28.49 -0.56
N ILE A 345 27.86 -29.24 -1.06
CA ILE A 345 27.31 -29.12 -2.40
C ILE A 345 25.81 -28.92 -2.26
N ASP A 346 25.30 -27.79 -2.77
CA ASP A 346 23.88 -27.47 -2.74
C ASP A 346 23.40 -27.02 -4.11
N TYR A 347 22.33 -27.63 -4.61
CA TYR A 347 21.64 -27.19 -5.79
C TYR A 347 20.26 -26.71 -5.43
N THR A 348 19.87 -25.54 -5.97
CA THR A 348 18.57 -24.93 -5.78
C THR A 348 17.93 -24.56 -7.10
N TYR A 349 16.68 -24.94 -7.25
CA TYR A 349 15.77 -24.39 -8.24
C TYR A 349 14.81 -23.41 -7.56
N ALA A 350 14.63 -22.22 -8.14
CA ALA A 350 13.66 -21.24 -7.70
C ALA A 350 12.86 -20.71 -8.89
N GLY A 351 11.54 -20.65 -8.73
CA GLY A 351 10.61 -20.05 -9.68
C GLY A 351 9.77 -18.96 -9.02
N GLU A 352 9.55 -17.88 -9.73
CA GLU A 352 8.68 -16.79 -9.34
C GLU A 352 7.72 -16.45 -10.48
N ASP A 353 6.42 -16.40 -10.18
CA ASP A 353 5.38 -15.98 -11.10
C ASP A 353 4.67 -14.77 -10.51
N GLN A 354 4.75 -13.64 -11.21
CA GLN A 354 4.00 -12.42 -10.88
C GLN A 354 2.86 -12.27 -11.88
N ILE A 355 1.64 -12.14 -11.37
CA ILE A 355 0.44 -11.95 -12.18
C ILE A 355 -0.25 -10.68 -11.71
N TRP A 356 -0.37 -9.72 -12.59
CA TRP A 356 -1.11 -8.49 -12.32
C TRP A 356 -2.34 -8.40 -13.21
N LYS A 357 -3.51 -8.46 -12.61
CA LYS A 357 -4.80 -8.28 -13.28
C LYS A 357 -5.33 -6.89 -12.98
N LYS A 358 -5.61 -6.13 -14.04
CA LYS A 358 -6.13 -4.76 -13.99
C LYS A 358 -7.34 -4.70 -14.89
N ASN A 359 -8.46 -4.25 -14.35
CA ASN A 359 -9.67 -4.01 -15.14
C ASN A 359 -9.90 -2.52 -15.22
N GLY A 360 -10.12 -1.99 -16.41
CA GLY A 360 -10.46 -0.59 -16.60
C GLY A 360 -11.69 -0.20 -15.78
N THR A 361 -11.73 1.04 -15.31
CA THR A 361 -12.81 1.56 -14.47
C THR A 361 -13.59 2.62 -15.21
N LYS A 362 -14.91 2.46 -15.28
CA LYS A 362 -15.87 3.52 -15.58
C LYS A 362 -16.53 3.97 -14.29
N PHE A 363 -16.67 5.25 -14.11
CA PHE A 363 -17.43 5.81 -13.00
C PHE A 363 -18.26 7.00 -13.47
N THR A 364 -19.35 7.27 -12.78
CA THR A 364 -20.22 8.42 -13.03
C THR A 364 -20.19 9.35 -11.85
N ALA A 365 -20.14 10.65 -12.11
CA ALA A 365 -20.09 11.63 -11.04
C ALA A 365 -20.63 13.00 -11.49
N ALA A 366 -21.12 13.77 -10.53
CA ALA A 366 -21.39 15.19 -10.70
C ALA A 366 -20.05 15.94 -10.86
N ASP A 367 -19.88 16.63 -11.98
CA ASP A 367 -18.60 17.23 -12.37
C ASP A 367 -18.29 18.49 -11.55
N THR A 368 -17.44 18.33 -10.57
CA THR A 368 -16.99 19.43 -9.71
C THR A 368 -15.95 20.34 -10.37
N TRP A 369 -15.44 19.98 -11.57
CA TRP A 369 -14.32 20.67 -12.24
C TRP A 369 -14.75 21.52 -13.44
N THR A 370 -16.04 21.49 -13.80
CA THR A 370 -16.58 22.31 -14.89
C THR A 370 -17.46 23.44 -14.36
N SER A 371 -17.86 24.34 -15.25
CA SER A 371 -18.79 25.42 -14.93
C SER A 371 -20.13 24.86 -14.44
N PRO A 372 -20.80 25.56 -13.52
CA PRO A 372 -22.10 25.17 -13.05
C PRO A 372 -23.14 25.30 -14.17
N VAL A 373 -24.19 24.51 -14.11
CA VAL A 373 -25.30 24.55 -15.04
C VAL A 373 -26.56 25.07 -14.36
N LYS A 374 -27.33 25.90 -15.05
CA LYS A 374 -28.62 26.41 -14.53
C LYS A 374 -29.58 25.26 -14.29
N ARG A 375 -30.28 25.26 -13.18
CA ARG A 375 -31.41 24.34 -12.93
C ARG A 375 -32.69 24.93 -13.51
N LEU A 376 -33.31 24.17 -14.38
CA LEU A 376 -34.57 24.57 -15.04
C LEU A 376 -35.70 23.63 -14.61
N ASP A 377 -36.94 24.15 -14.57
CA ASP A 377 -38.11 23.35 -14.36
C ASP A 377 -38.51 22.57 -15.65
N GLY A 378 -39.58 21.78 -15.60
CA GLY A 378 -40.07 21.01 -16.75
C GLY A 378 -40.54 21.86 -17.94
N ASN A 379 -40.70 23.16 -17.76
CA ASN A 379 -41.11 24.12 -18.80
C ASN A 379 -39.89 24.94 -19.32
N GLY A 380 -38.70 24.70 -18.81
CA GLY A 380 -37.50 25.42 -19.19
C GLY A 380 -37.27 26.76 -18.45
N ASN A 381 -38.02 27.05 -17.38
CA ASN A 381 -37.85 28.25 -16.59
C ASN A 381 -36.74 28.05 -15.51
N GLN A 382 -36.01 29.11 -15.18
CA GLN A 382 -35.02 29.10 -14.12
C GLN A 382 -35.70 28.81 -12.78
N ILE A 383 -35.18 27.78 -12.07
CA ILE A 383 -35.55 27.49 -10.68
C ILE A 383 -34.83 28.46 -9.75
N TYR A 384 -35.50 28.91 -8.68
CA TYR A 384 -34.94 29.74 -7.64
C TYR A 384 -34.94 29.00 -6.30
N VAL A 385 -33.96 29.24 -5.50
CA VAL A 385 -33.84 28.68 -4.15
C VAL A 385 -33.47 29.76 -3.11
N ASN A 386 -33.77 29.47 -1.86
CA ASN A 386 -33.33 30.27 -0.73
C ASN A 386 -31.92 29.83 -0.25
N ASN A 387 -31.41 30.41 0.83
CA ASN A 387 -30.11 30.09 1.45
C ASN A 387 -30.08 28.72 2.16
N MET A 388 -31.17 27.97 2.15
CA MET A 388 -31.27 26.59 2.63
C MET A 388 -31.30 25.56 1.50
N GLY A 389 -31.34 26.04 0.23
CA GLY A 389 -31.47 25.19 -0.94
C GLY A 389 -32.94 24.82 -1.28
N GLU A 390 -33.91 25.35 -0.54
CA GLU A 390 -35.34 25.09 -0.78
C GLU A 390 -35.84 25.90 -1.96
N VAL A 391 -36.64 25.27 -2.82
CA VAL A 391 -37.23 25.93 -4.00
C VAL A 391 -38.24 26.99 -3.56
N VAL A 392 -38.06 28.20 -4.08
CA VAL A 392 -38.90 29.37 -3.79
C VAL A 392 -39.29 30.08 -5.09
N SER A 393 -40.30 30.98 -5.02
CA SER A 393 -40.65 31.82 -6.16
C SER A 393 -39.59 32.87 -6.44
N ALA A 394 -39.40 33.25 -7.70
CA ALA A 394 -38.40 34.24 -8.12
C ALA A 394 -38.51 35.61 -7.41
N GLY A 395 -39.68 36.01 -6.95
CA GLY A 395 -39.93 37.26 -6.22
C GLY A 395 -39.76 37.15 -4.70
N THR A 396 -39.41 35.99 -4.16
CA THR A 396 -39.21 35.83 -2.71
C THR A 396 -37.93 36.54 -2.28
N GLU A 397 -38.00 37.24 -1.17
CA GLU A 397 -36.80 37.89 -0.59
C GLU A 397 -35.69 36.86 -0.34
N GLY A 398 -34.49 37.14 -0.80
CA GLY A 398 -33.34 36.21 -0.72
C GLY A 398 -33.33 35.08 -1.75
N ALA A 399 -34.28 35.04 -2.70
CA ALA A 399 -34.30 34.06 -3.76
C ALA A 399 -33.08 34.24 -4.69
N MET A 400 -32.39 33.16 -4.98
CA MET A 400 -31.26 33.11 -5.91
C MET A 400 -31.48 32.09 -7.01
N PRO A 401 -31.01 32.34 -8.26
CA PRO A 401 -31.07 31.35 -9.33
C PRO A 401 -30.36 30.06 -8.93
N ALA A 402 -31.03 28.93 -9.09
CA ALA A 402 -30.48 27.63 -8.75
C ALA A 402 -29.53 27.11 -9.83
N TYR A 403 -28.42 26.56 -9.39
CA TYR A 403 -27.45 25.88 -10.24
C TYR A 403 -27.22 24.46 -9.76
N GLY A 404 -26.72 23.62 -10.66
CA GLY A 404 -26.30 22.25 -10.39
C GLY A 404 -24.95 21.95 -11.04
N LEU A 405 -24.49 20.73 -10.87
CA LEU A 405 -23.31 20.19 -11.51
C LEU A 405 -23.71 19.24 -12.64
N SER A 406 -22.94 19.23 -13.74
CA SER A 406 -23.18 18.29 -14.83
C SER A 406 -22.90 16.87 -14.35
N TYR A 407 -23.83 15.93 -14.55
CA TYR A 407 -23.61 14.53 -14.27
C TYR A 407 -23.03 13.84 -15.50
N ARG A 408 -21.84 13.22 -15.37
CA ARG A 408 -21.11 12.65 -16.50
C ARG A 408 -20.46 11.32 -16.16
N GLN A 409 -20.25 10.51 -17.21
CA GLN A 409 -19.42 9.32 -17.12
C GLN A 409 -17.95 9.68 -17.38
N TYR A 410 -17.08 9.11 -16.59
CA TYR A 410 -15.62 9.23 -16.68
C TYR A 410 -14.97 7.87 -16.84
N THR A 411 -13.77 7.88 -17.38
CA THR A 411 -12.95 6.70 -17.53
C THR A 411 -11.65 6.91 -16.79
N ALA A 412 -11.32 5.99 -15.93
CA ALA A 412 -10.12 6.08 -15.12
C ALA A 412 -8.84 5.74 -15.90
N ASP A 413 -8.94 5.13 -17.07
CA ASP A 413 -7.79 4.62 -17.82
C ASP A 413 -7.76 5.14 -19.28
N GLY A 414 -7.99 6.42 -19.45
CA GLY A 414 -7.94 7.08 -20.74
C GLY A 414 -9.04 6.64 -21.71
N ALA A 415 -8.71 6.44 -22.97
CA ALA A 415 -9.67 6.23 -24.04
C ALA A 415 -10.34 4.82 -24.06
N ASN A 416 -9.87 3.86 -23.27
CA ASN A 416 -10.38 2.49 -23.31
C ASN A 416 -10.67 1.91 -21.92
N PRO A 417 -11.81 2.28 -21.32
CA PRO A 417 -12.15 1.93 -19.95
C PRO A 417 -12.60 0.47 -19.75
N ASP A 418 -12.98 -0.22 -20.81
CA ASP A 418 -13.57 -1.56 -20.75
C ASP A 418 -12.55 -2.67 -21.03
N HIS A 419 -11.28 -2.42 -20.79
CA HIS A 419 -10.25 -3.41 -20.99
C HIS A 419 -10.01 -4.27 -19.75
N ILE A 420 -9.65 -5.52 -19.99
CA ILE A 420 -9.06 -6.41 -18.99
C ILE A 420 -7.60 -6.60 -19.38
N ARG A 421 -6.71 -6.16 -18.51
CA ARG A 421 -5.28 -6.32 -18.71
C ARG A 421 -4.70 -7.32 -17.73
N ARG A 422 -3.98 -8.29 -18.27
CA ARG A 422 -3.23 -9.26 -17.49
C ARG A 422 -1.76 -9.19 -17.87
N GLU A 423 -0.93 -8.86 -16.91
CA GLU A 423 0.53 -8.88 -17.06
C GLU A 423 1.06 -10.10 -16.31
N VAL A 424 1.95 -10.84 -16.93
CA VAL A 424 2.58 -12.03 -16.32
C VAL A 424 4.08 -11.90 -16.49
N THR A 425 4.80 -11.99 -15.38
CA THR A 425 6.26 -12.05 -15.36
C THR A 425 6.68 -13.35 -14.69
N ASN A 426 7.49 -14.13 -15.37
CA ASN A 426 8.01 -15.40 -14.88
C ASN A 426 9.53 -15.29 -14.76
N ALA A 427 10.07 -15.70 -13.64
CA ALA A 427 11.50 -15.82 -13.42
C ALA A 427 11.84 -17.21 -12.92
N LYS A 428 12.90 -17.80 -13.48
CA LYS A 428 13.43 -19.10 -13.05
C LYS A 428 14.92 -18.96 -12.78
N ARG A 429 15.38 -19.57 -11.71
CA ARG A 429 16.78 -19.54 -11.31
C ARG A 429 17.26 -20.91 -10.92
N HIS A 430 18.45 -21.25 -11.36
CA HIS A 430 19.19 -22.42 -10.94
C HIS A 430 20.46 -21.96 -10.25
N THR A 431 20.73 -22.46 -9.07
CA THR A 431 21.92 -22.10 -8.30
C THR A 431 22.63 -23.36 -7.87
N LEU A 432 23.91 -23.47 -8.16
CA LEU A 432 24.80 -24.52 -7.66
C LEU A 432 25.86 -23.86 -6.80
N ASN A 433 25.89 -24.21 -5.52
CA ASN A 433 26.90 -23.78 -4.59
C ASN A 433 27.81 -24.96 -4.23
N ILE A 434 29.11 -24.78 -4.34
CA ILE A 434 30.10 -25.74 -3.92
C ILE A 434 31.06 -24.97 -3.02
N THR A 435 31.17 -25.39 -1.74
CA THR A 435 32.07 -24.78 -0.78
C THR A 435 32.91 -25.85 -0.12
N THR A 436 34.12 -25.48 0.29
CA THR A 436 34.99 -26.35 1.07
C THR A 436 35.53 -25.58 2.27
N ASP A 437 35.47 -26.20 3.42
CA ASP A 437 36.01 -25.66 4.67
C ASP A 437 37.09 -26.60 5.19
N TYR A 438 38.26 -26.04 5.47
CA TYR A 438 39.40 -26.73 6.08
C TYR A 438 39.88 -25.98 7.32
N ASN A 439 39.86 -26.65 8.46
CA ASN A 439 40.33 -26.08 9.71
C ASN A 439 41.80 -26.46 9.93
N TRP A 440 42.68 -25.48 9.76
CA TRP A 440 44.09 -25.65 10.04
C TRP A 440 44.43 -25.19 11.44
N GLN A 441 44.87 -26.11 12.29
CA GLN A 441 45.44 -25.75 13.58
C GLN A 441 46.94 -25.53 13.38
N ILE A 442 47.42 -24.30 13.53
CA ILE A 442 48.82 -23.95 13.58
C ILE A 442 49.22 -24.11 15.05
N ASN A 443 50.07 -25.12 15.36
CA ASN A 443 50.67 -25.32 16.68
C ASN A 443 51.80 -24.33 16.90
#